data_5e95a0dd6a081ed0ed30a94032d6d74e
#
_entry.id   5e95a0dd6a081ed0ed30a94032d6d74e
#
_cell.length_a   1.000
_cell.length_b   1.000
_cell.length_c   1.000
_cell.angle_alpha   90.00
_cell.angle_beta   90.00
_cell.angle_gamma   90.00
#
_symmetry.space_group_name_H-M   'P 1'
#
loop_
_entity.id
_entity.type
_entity.pdbx_description
1 polymer ?
#
loop_
_entity_poly.entity_id
_entity_poly.type
_entity_poly.pdbx_seq_one_letter_code
_entity_poly.pdbx_strand_id
1 'polypeptide(L)'
;MPVFSLSVRLFSTLMLMAMLALTGCQTAPQKGLTPAQIAVLKQQGFELTDDGWEFGLSGKVLFGSDVESLNKQSTEIVERIGKALLGVGIERVRVDGHTDASGKESYNQQLSLRRAKSVGKVLTTVGMKEENIQLQGLGSREPVASNDTVAGRTENRRVSIVVSAD
;
A
#
# COMPACT_ATOMS: atom_id res chain seq x y z
N MET A 1 -31.46 -48.58 46.34
CA MET A 1 -31.16 -48.49 44.90
C MET A 1 -30.81 -47.04 44.57
N PRO A 2 -29.53 -46.71 44.45
CA PRO A 2 -29.15 -45.40 43.91
C PRO A 2 -27.99 -45.53 42.91
N VAL A 3 -28.21 -46.22 41.80
CA VAL A 3 -27.19 -46.30 40.73
C VAL A 3 -27.46 -45.28 39.59
N PHE A 4 -28.61 -44.54 39.64
CA PHE A 4 -28.98 -43.59 38.61
C PHE A 4 -28.38 -42.17 38.75
N SER A 5 -27.76 -41.90 39.91
CA SER A 5 -27.24 -40.56 40.23
C SER A 5 -25.77 -40.38 39.77
N LEU A 6 -25.02 -41.48 39.59
CA LEU A 6 -23.58 -41.36 39.29
C LEU A 6 -23.34 -41.13 37.79
N SER A 7 -24.13 -41.75 36.91
CA SER A 7 -24.02 -41.60 35.45
C SER A 7 -24.41 -40.20 34.98
N VAL A 8 -25.43 -39.58 35.57
CA VAL A 8 -25.86 -38.21 35.24
C VAL A 8 -24.82 -37.17 35.64
N ARG A 9 -24.16 -37.36 36.77
CA ARG A 9 -23.07 -36.48 37.24
C ARG A 9 -21.80 -36.59 36.36
N LEU A 10 -21.46 -37.81 35.90
CA LEU A 10 -20.35 -37.99 34.97
C LEU A 10 -20.59 -37.38 33.61
N PHE A 11 -21.82 -37.49 33.06
CA PHE A 11 -22.18 -36.85 31.79
C PHE A 11 -22.21 -35.33 31.89
N SER A 12 -22.65 -34.77 33.02
CA SER A 12 -22.67 -33.31 33.24
C SER A 12 -21.26 -32.72 33.33
N THR A 13 -20.33 -33.44 34.01
CA THR A 13 -18.92 -33.00 34.10
C THR A 13 -18.16 -33.12 32.77
N LEU A 14 -18.45 -34.18 31.98
CA LEU A 14 -17.84 -34.36 30.67
C LEU A 14 -18.31 -33.31 29.66
N MET A 15 -19.60 -32.91 29.71
CA MET A 15 -20.17 -31.88 28.89
C MET A 15 -19.66 -30.47 29.26
N LEU A 16 -19.42 -30.22 30.54
CA LEU A 16 -18.85 -28.95 31.02
C LEU A 16 -17.36 -28.80 30.61
N MET A 17 -16.61 -29.92 30.60
CA MET A 17 -15.20 -29.94 30.14
C MET A 17 -15.06 -29.76 28.64
N ALA A 18 -16.03 -30.23 27.85
CA ALA A 18 -16.03 -30.04 26.40
C ALA A 18 -16.33 -28.58 25.96
N MET A 19 -17.04 -27.79 26.79
CA MET A 19 -17.30 -26.39 26.50
C MET A 19 -16.14 -25.43 26.76
N LEU A 20 -15.10 -25.84 27.49
CA LEU A 20 -13.92 -25.01 27.75
C LEU A 20 -12.84 -25.07 26.67
N ALA A 21 -13.00 -25.93 25.67
CA ALA A 21 -11.98 -26.11 24.59
C ALA A 21 -12.17 -25.17 23.39
N LEU A 22 -13.17 -24.29 23.41
CA LEU A 22 -13.48 -23.34 22.29
C LEU A 22 -13.00 -21.91 22.60
N THR A 23 -12.04 -21.73 23.48
CA THR A 23 -11.31 -20.45 23.53
C THR A 23 -10.41 -20.37 22.30
N GLY A 24 -10.99 -20.03 21.17
CA GLY A 24 -10.24 -19.65 19.96
C GLY A 24 -9.25 -18.56 20.36
N CYS A 25 -7.98 -18.77 20.04
CA CYS A 25 -6.96 -17.74 20.14
C CYS A 25 -7.44 -16.53 19.34
N GLN A 26 -8.01 -15.53 19.99
CA GLN A 26 -8.14 -14.20 19.43
C GLN A 26 -6.72 -13.65 19.32
N THR A 27 -6.12 -13.79 18.15
CA THR A 27 -4.87 -13.11 17.81
C THR A 27 -5.16 -11.62 17.97
N ALA A 28 -4.50 -10.97 18.93
CA ALA A 28 -4.56 -9.53 19.08
C ALA A 28 -4.23 -8.88 17.74
N PRO A 29 -4.90 -7.77 17.35
CA PRO A 29 -4.56 -7.09 16.11
C PRO A 29 -3.07 -6.74 16.13
N GLN A 30 -2.30 -7.35 15.24
CA GLN A 30 -0.88 -7.05 15.10
C GLN A 30 -0.78 -5.59 14.61
N LYS A 31 -0.09 -4.75 15.40
CA LYS A 31 0.35 -3.44 14.90
C LYS A 31 1.40 -3.69 13.84
N GLY A 32 1.23 -3.07 12.68
CA GLY A 32 2.16 -3.16 11.57
C GLY A 32 1.82 -4.24 10.53
N LEU A 33 2.63 -4.31 9.51
CA LEU A 33 2.44 -5.23 8.39
C LEU A 33 2.80 -6.67 8.77
N THR A 34 2.02 -7.62 8.30
CA THR A 34 2.29 -9.05 8.46
C THR A 34 3.50 -9.49 7.63
N PRO A 35 4.15 -10.61 7.96
CA PRO A 35 5.24 -11.17 7.15
C PRO A 35 4.82 -11.44 5.69
N ALA A 36 3.58 -11.87 5.45
CA ALA A 36 3.05 -12.10 4.12
C ALA A 36 2.91 -10.79 3.31
N GLN A 37 2.44 -9.73 3.94
CA GLN A 37 2.36 -8.41 3.32
C GLN A 37 3.75 -7.88 2.96
N ILE A 38 4.71 -7.97 3.89
CA ILE A 38 6.10 -7.57 3.65
C ILE A 38 6.73 -8.37 2.49
N ALA A 39 6.45 -9.68 2.42
CA ALA A 39 6.95 -10.51 1.33
C ALA A 39 6.42 -10.05 -0.03
N VAL A 40 5.13 -9.72 -0.12
CA VAL A 40 4.53 -9.19 -1.36
C VAL A 40 5.10 -7.82 -1.71
N LEU A 41 5.26 -6.91 -0.74
CA LEU A 41 5.87 -5.61 -0.98
C LEU A 41 7.27 -5.75 -1.59
N LYS A 42 8.13 -6.58 -0.99
CA LYS A 42 9.48 -6.88 -1.52
C LYS A 42 9.42 -7.51 -2.93
N GLN A 43 8.50 -8.45 -3.15
CA GLN A 43 8.33 -9.10 -4.46
C GLN A 43 7.91 -8.10 -5.54
N GLN A 44 7.10 -7.09 -5.19
CA GLN A 44 6.70 -6.04 -6.12
C GLN A 44 7.77 -4.96 -6.29
N GLY A 45 8.87 -4.99 -5.53
CA GLY A 45 9.97 -4.03 -5.63
C GLY A 45 9.80 -2.80 -4.74
N PHE A 46 8.99 -2.89 -3.70
CA PHE A 46 8.94 -1.85 -2.67
C PHE A 46 10.21 -1.89 -1.81
N GLU A 47 10.71 -0.73 -1.46
CA GLU A 47 11.84 -0.53 -0.55
C GLU A 47 11.35 0.12 0.74
N LEU A 48 11.96 -0.25 1.88
CA LEU A 48 11.64 0.34 3.17
C LEU A 48 12.38 1.67 3.31
N THR A 49 11.62 2.74 3.54
CA THR A 49 12.12 4.10 3.78
C THR A 49 11.64 4.60 5.14
N ASP A 50 12.02 5.81 5.52
CA ASP A 50 11.53 6.45 6.75
C ASP A 50 10.01 6.71 6.72
N ASP A 51 9.42 6.82 5.53
CA ASP A 51 7.98 7.05 5.30
C ASP A 51 7.14 5.77 5.21
N GLY A 52 7.78 4.60 5.24
CA GLY A 52 7.16 3.29 5.04
C GLY A 52 7.71 2.54 3.84
N TRP A 53 6.95 1.60 3.30
CA TRP A 53 7.30 0.86 2.10
C TRP A 53 6.94 1.67 0.86
N GLU A 54 7.96 2.06 0.08
CA GLU A 54 7.81 2.91 -1.10
C GLU A 54 8.14 2.16 -2.38
N PHE A 55 7.30 2.34 -3.41
CA PHE A 55 7.56 1.93 -4.77
C PHE A 55 7.60 3.16 -5.67
N GLY A 56 8.80 3.52 -6.13
CA GLY A 56 9.02 4.67 -7.01
C GLY A 56 8.83 4.32 -8.48
N LEU A 57 7.98 5.09 -9.15
CA LEU A 57 7.74 5.00 -10.59
C LEU A 57 8.34 6.22 -11.27
N SER A 58 9.40 6.02 -12.08
CA SER A 58 10.00 7.11 -12.85
C SER A 58 8.98 7.78 -13.77
N GLY A 59 8.95 9.11 -13.77
CA GLY A 59 8.05 9.88 -14.63
C GLY A 59 8.23 9.62 -16.12
N LYS A 60 9.44 9.26 -16.57
CA LYS A 60 9.71 8.85 -17.95
C LYS A 60 8.97 7.55 -18.31
N VAL A 61 8.94 6.60 -17.39
CA VAL A 61 8.23 5.32 -17.55
C VAL A 61 6.72 5.58 -17.49
N LEU A 62 6.27 6.37 -16.52
CA LEU A 62 4.85 6.60 -16.26
C LEU A 62 4.13 7.34 -17.39
N PHE A 63 4.69 8.46 -17.82
CA PHE A 63 3.97 9.42 -18.65
C PHE A 63 4.51 9.49 -20.08
N GLY A 64 5.67 8.90 -20.37
CA GLY A 64 6.30 8.99 -21.69
C GLY A 64 6.48 10.45 -22.12
N SER A 65 5.93 10.82 -23.27
CA SER A 65 5.90 12.19 -23.79
C SER A 65 4.71 13.00 -23.31
N ASP A 66 3.68 12.38 -22.70
CA ASP A 66 2.55 13.06 -22.10
C ASP A 66 2.92 13.55 -20.68
N VAL A 67 2.37 14.68 -20.30
CA VAL A 67 2.70 15.33 -19.02
C VAL A 67 1.97 14.70 -17.84
N GLU A 68 0.77 14.13 -18.06
CA GLU A 68 -0.17 13.77 -17.00
C GLU A 68 -0.83 12.39 -17.15
N SER A 69 -0.96 11.89 -18.39
CA SER A 69 -1.66 10.61 -18.64
C SER A 69 -0.67 9.43 -18.62
N LEU A 70 -1.04 8.38 -17.90
CA LEU A 70 -0.27 7.15 -17.88
C LEU A 70 -0.31 6.48 -19.26
N ASN A 71 0.84 6.03 -19.74
CA ASN A 71 0.89 5.17 -20.91
C ASN A 71 0.39 3.76 -20.58
N LYS A 72 0.14 2.92 -21.59
CA LYS A 72 -0.39 1.57 -21.41
C LYS A 72 0.48 0.71 -20.48
N GLN A 73 1.80 0.70 -20.70
CA GLN A 73 2.73 -0.10 -19.91
C GLN A 73 2.71 0.30 -18.42
N SER A 74 2.64 1.60 -18.14
CA SER A 74 2.58 2.13 -16.79
C SER A 74 1.26 1.81 -16.11
N THR A 75 0.16 1.86 -16.85
CA THR A 75 -1.16 1.44 -16.36
C THR A 75 -1.10 -0.03 -15.91
N GLU A 76 -0.55 -0.92 -16.75
CA GLU A 76 -0.41 -2.36 -16.42
C GLU A 76 0.46 -2.59 -15.18
N ILE A 77 1.54 -1.81 -14.99
CA ILE A 77 2.39 -1.90 -13.79
C ILE A 77 1.59 -1.49 -12.54
N VAL A 78 0.89 -0.35 -12.58
CA VAL A 78 0.10 0.13 -11.44
C VAL A 78 -1.06 -0.81 -11.12
N GLU A 79 -1.75 -1.34 -12.14
CA GLU A 79 -2.80 -2.36 -11.95
C GLU A 79 -2.27 -3.62 -11.27
N ARG A 80 -1.12 -4.14 -11.71
CA ARG A 80 -0.49 -5.32 -11.11
C ARG A 80 -0.16 -5.07 -9.65
N ILE A 81 0.43 -3.91 -9.33
CA ILE A 81 0.76 -3.52 -7.96
C ILE A 81 -0.52 -3.43 -7.13
N GLY A 82 -1.53 -2.70 -7.59
CA GLY A 82 -2.80 -2.55 -6.87
C GLY A 82 -3.47 -3.89 -6.57
N LYS A 83 -3.53 -4.81 -7.54
CA LYS A 83 -4.05 -6.17 -7.37
C LYS A 83 -3.24 -6.97 -6.35
N ALA A 84 -1.89 -6.87 -6.39
CA ALA A 84 -1.02 -7.57 -5.46
C ALA A 84 -1.20 -7.08 -4.01
N LEU A 85 -1.32 -5.77 -3.80
CA LEU A 85 -1.59 -5.16 -2.49
C LEU A 85 -2.93 -5.61 -1.92
N LEU A 86 -4.00 -5.50 -2.72
CA LEU A 86 -5.34 -5.94 -2.32
C LEU A 86 -5.40 -7.44 -2.02
N GLY A 87 -4.65 -8.25 -2.77
CA GLY A 87 -4.58 -9.70 -2.58
C GLY A 87 -4.03 -10.13 -1.22
N VAL A 88 -3.29 -9.26 -0.53
CA VAL A 88 -2.77 -9.51 0.82
C VAL A 88 -3.41 -8.62 1.88
N GLY A 89 -4.54 -7.97 1.56
CA GLY A 89 -5.28 -7.12 2.48
C GLY A 89 -4.63 -5.76 2.77
N ILE A 90 -3.72 -5.27 1.91
CA ILE A 90 -3.24 -3.89 1.94
C ILE A 90 -4.21 -3.05 1.14
N GLU A 91 -5.10 -2.37 1.84
CA GLU A 91 -6.18 -1.59 1.24
C GLU A 91 -5.92 -0.08 1.22
N ARG A 92 -4.90 0.39 1.96
CA ARG A 92 -4.59 1.82 2.10
C ARG A 92 -3.22 2.12 1.56
N VAL A 93 -3.13 3.19 0.77
CA VAL A 93 -1.87 3.71 0.22
C VAL A 93 -1.86 5.22 0.21
N ARG A 94 -0.67 5.79 0.25
CA ARG A 94 -0.41 7.17 -0.13
C ARG A 94 0.25 7.18 -1.51
N VAL A 95 -0.12 8.12 -2.35
CA VAL A 95 0.47 8.31 -3.68
C VAL A 95 1.06 9.70 -3.74
N ASP A 96 2.37 9.78 -3.82
CA ASP A 96 3.13 11.01 -3.77
C ASP A 96 3.69 11.35 -5.16
N GLY A 97 3.33 12.52 -5.67
CA GLY A 97 3.87 13.01 -6.93
C GLY A 97 5.03 13.97 -6.70
N HIS A 98 6.07 13.85 -7.52
CA HIS A 98 7.28 14.66 -7.45
C HIS A 98 7.65 15.24 -8.82
N THR A 99 8.38 16.35 -8.79
CA THR A 99 8.99 17.00 -9.96
C THR A 99 10.49 17.23 -9.73
N ASP A 100 11.21 17.54 -10.78
CA ASP A 100 12.50 18.19 -10.63
C ASP A 100 12.33 19.66 -10.21
N ALA A 101 13.44 20.35 -9.93
CA ALA A 101 13.44 21.76 -9.50
C ALA A 101 13.26 22.76 -10.66
N SER A 102 12.99 22.32 -11.89
CA SER A 102 12.79 23.20 -13.02
C SER A 102 11.41 23.88 -12.98
N GLY A 103 11.38 25.17 -13.27
CA GLY A 103 10.15 25.94 -13.36
C GLY A 103 9.65 26.51 -12.03
N LYS A 104 8.37 26.93 -12.01
CA LYS A 104 7.75 27.57 -10.84
C LYS A 104 7.28 26.52 -9.85
N GLU A 105 7.54 26.71 -8.56
CA GLU A 105 7.11 25.80 -7.49
C GLU A 105 5.60 25.57 -7.48
N SER A 106 4.80 26.65 -7.65
CA SER A 106 3.34 26.53 -7.70
C SER A 106 2.83 25.66 -8.85
N TYR A 107 3.50 25.70 -10.00
CA TYR A 107 3.20 24.82 -11.13
C TYR A 107 3.61 23.36 -10.81
N ASN A 108 4.82 23.17 -10.26
CA ASN A 108 5.34 21.85 -9.88
C ASN A 108 4.45 21.16 -8.83
N GLN A 109 3.95 21.93 -7.87
CA GLN A 109 3.00 21.45 -6.85
C GLN A 109 1.73 20.91 -7.50
N GLN A 110 1.14 21.65 -8.45
CA GLN A 110 -0.07 21.23 -9.15
C GLN A 110 0.20 20.04 -10.09
N LEU A 111 1.30 20.09 -10.87
CA LEU A 111 1.68 19.02 -11.79
C LEU A 111 1.89 17.68 -11.06
N SER A 112 2.62 17.71 -9.96
CA SER A 112 2.88 16.52 -9.14
C SER A 112 1.58 15.93 -8.58
N LEU A 113 0.64 16.75 -8.12
CA LEU A 113 -0.67 16.29 -7.66
C LEU A 113 -1.51 15.67 -8.80
N ARG A 114 -1.50 16.28 -10.00
CA ARG A 114 -2.22 15.69 -11.16
C ARG A 114 -1.64 14.32 -11.53
N ARG A 115 -0.32 14.15 -11.48
CA ARG A 115 0.34 12.87 -11.71
C ARG A 115 -0.01 11.82 -10.66
N ALA A 116 -0.04 12.20 -9.37
CA ALA A 116 -0.52 11.33 -8.29
C ALA A 116 -1.98 10.89 -8.51
N LYS A 117 -2.86 11.82 -8.93
CA LYS A 117 -4.26 11.53 -9.27
C LYS A 117 -4.40 10.51 -10.39
N SER A 118 -3.55 10.59 -11.42
CA SER A 118 -3.58 9.62 -12.53
C SER A 118 -3.24 8.20 -12.08
N VAL A 119 -2.27 8.04 -11.17
CA VAL A 119 -1.97 6.75 -10.55
C VAL A 119 -3.11 6.29 -9.62
N GLY A 120 -3.63 7.18 -8.78
CA GLY A 120 -4.75 6.88 -7.88
C GLY A 120 -6.00 6.40 -8.63
N LYS A 121 -6.29 7.00 -9.81
CA LYS A 121 -7.39 6.57 -10.66
C LYS A 121 -7.23 5.12 -11.15
N VAL A 122 -6.02 4.68 -11.48
CA VAL A 122 -5.78 3.29 -11.87
C VAL A 122 -5.96 2.36 -10.68
N LEU A 123 -5.50 2.74 -9.48
CA LEU A 123 -5.70 1.96 -8.26
C LEU A 123 -7.19 1.78 -7.94
N THR A 124 -8.03 2.81 -8.17
CA THR A 124 -9.49 2.66 -8.02
C THR A 124 -10.09 1.69 -9.05
N THR A 125 -9.60 1.66 -10.29
CA THR A 125 -10.13 0.72 -11.30
C THR A 125 -9.86 -0.74 -10.96
N VAL A 126 -8.84 -1.04 -10.17
CA VAL A 126 -8.53 -2.41 -9.71
C VAL A 126 -9.21 -2.78 -8.39
N GLY A 127 -10.03 -1.88 -7.82
CA GLY A 127 -10.86 -2.17 -6.66
C GLY A 127 -10.42 -1.52 -5.35
N MET A 128 -9.35 -0.70 -5.35
CA MET A 128 -9.00 0.08 -4.16
C MET A 128 -10.01 1.21 -3.96
N LYS A 129 -10.52 1.35 -2.73
CA LYS A 129 -11.49 2.42 -2.42
C LYS A 129 -10.84 3.79 -2.46
N GLU A 130 -11.53 4.77 -3.02
CA GLU A 130 -11.00 6.14 -3.17
C GLU A 130 -10.63 6.76 -1.81
N GLU A 131 -11.45 6.53 -0.77
CA GLU A 131 -11.18 6.99 0.59
C GLU A 131 -9.92 6.38 1.23
N ASN A 132 -9.39 5.30 0.66
CA ASN A 132 -8.18 4.62 1.10
C ASN A 132 -6.91 5.07 0.33
N ILE A 133 -7.07 5.96 -0.64
CA ILE A 133 -5.96 6.49 -1.45
C ILE A 133 -5.72 7.95 -1.07
N GLN A 134 -4.66 8.20 -0.30
CA GLN A 134 -4.22 9.56 0.00
C GLN A 134 -3.37 10.08 -1.16
N LEU A 135 -3.72 11.22 -1.73
CA LEU A 135 -3.01 11.82 -2.87
C LEU A 135 -2.25 13.06 -2.42
N GLN A 136 -0.96 13.12 -2.71
CA GLN A 136 -0.12 14.27 -2.41
C GLN A 136 0.65 14.74 -3.64
N GLY A 137 0.74 16.06 -3.80
CA GLY A 137 1.65 16.69 -4.74
C GLY A 137 2.78 17.36 -3.96
N LEU A 138 3.97 16.80 -4.02
CA LEU A 138 5.12 17.29 -3.26
C LEU A 138 5.99 18.27 -4.07
N GLY A 139 5.73 18.40 -5.38
CA GLY A 139 6.54 19.26 -6.24
C GLY A 139 8.01 18.86 -6.20
N SER A 140 8.91 19.83 -6.06
CA SER A 140 10.36 19.63 -6.02
C SER A 140 10.94 19.56 -4.61
N ARG A 141 10.13 19.45 -3.56
CA ARG A 141 10.56 19.58 -2.16
C ARG A 141 11.34 18.37 -1.63
N GLU A 142 11.16 17.20 -2.21
CA GLU A 142 11.79 15.95 -1.77
C GLU A 142 12.59 15.31 -2.91
N PRO A 143 13.74 15.87 -3.26
CA PRO A 143 14.58 15.29 -4.30
C PRO A 143 15.29 14.04 -3.79
N VAL A 144 15.34 12.99 -4.63
CA VAL A 144 16.11 11.75 -4.37
C VAL A 144 17.46 11.76 -5.09
N ALA A 145 17.66 12.71 -6.00
CA ALA A 145 18.91 12.88 -6.74
C ALA A 145 19.20 14.37 -7.01
N SER A 146 20.44 14.69 -7.41
CA SER A 146 20.83 16.08 -7.70
C SER A 146 20.03 16.67 -8.87
N ASN A 147 19.45 17.84 -8.67
CA ASN A 147 18.78 18.59 -9.72
C ASN A 147 19.74 19.24 -10.73
N ASP A 148 21.05 19.25 -10.46
CA ASP A 148 22.07 19.83 -11.35
C ASP A 148 22.31 18.96 -12.58
N THR A 149 22.11 17.65 -12.47
CA THR A 149 22.32 16.70 -13.56
C THR A 149 21.01 16.34 -14.28
N VAL A 150 21.09 16.03 -15.58
CA VAL A 150 19.94 15.55 -16.36
C VAL A 150 19.41 14.22 -15.80
N ALA A 151 20.31 13.32 -15.40
CA ALA A 151 19.96 12.03 -14.82
C ALA A 151 19.18 12.22 -13.51
N GLY A 152 19.70 13.03 -12.56
CA GLY A 152 19.04 13.25 -11.27
C GLY A 152 17.70 13.97 -11.42
N ARG A 153 17.57 14.93 -12.32
CA ARG A 153 16.25 15.50 -12.64
C ARG A 153 15.24 14.46 -13.13
N THR A 154 15.72 13.48 -13.90
CA THR A 154 14.85 12.39 -14.38
C THR A 154 14.39 11.48 -13.24
N GLU A 155 15.24 11.21 -12.25
CA GLU A 155 14.90 10.46 -11.04
C GLU A 155 13.93 11.23 -10.15
N ASN A 156 14.12 12.55 -10.03
CA ASN A 156 13.23 13.42 -9.25
C ASN A 156 11.82 13.51 -9.85
N ARG A 157 11.67 13.39 -11.18
CA ARG A 157 10.36 13.32 -11.83
C ARG A 157 9.77 11.92 -11.66
N ARG A 158 9.11 11.66 -10.53
CA ARG A 158 8.54 10.34 -10.18
C ARG A 158 7.16 10.45 -9.53
N VAL A 159 6.49 9.32 -9.43
CA VAL A 159 5.35 9.11 -8.53
C VAL A 159 5.67 7.89 -7.66
N SER A 160 5.47 8.01 -6.37
CA SER A 160 5.66 6.94 -5.40
C SER A 160 4.34 6.41 -4.88
N ILE A 161 4.22 5.09 -4.74
CA ILE A 161 3.15 4.45 -3.98
C ILE A 161 3.74 4.06 -2.64
N VAL A 162 3.16 4.57 -1.55
CA VAL A 162 3.67 4.37 -0.19
C VAL A 162 2.65 3.58 0.64
N VAL A 163 3.11 2.51 1.28
CA VAL A 163 2.36 1.71 2.24
C VAL A 163 2.94 1.98 3.63
N SER A 164 2.12 2.49 4.56
CA SER A 164 2.56 2.73 5.94
C SER A 164 3.04 1.44 6.59
N ALA A 165 4.10 1.55 7.38
CA ALA A 165 4.64 0.42 8.15
C ALA A 165 3.93 0.21 9.50
N ASP A 166 3.01 1.13 9.88
CA ASP A 166 2.30 1.19 11.17
C ASP A 166 0.97 0.42 11.15
#